data_d95a394e861c63520383b19923ce15b5
#
_entry.id   d95a394e861c63520383b19923ce15b5
#
_cell.length_a   1.000
_cell.length_b   1.000
_cell.length_c   1.000
_cell.angle_alpha   90.00
_cell.angle_beta   90.00
_cell.angle_gamma   90.00
#
_symmetry.space_group_name_H-M   'P 1'
#
loop_
_entity.id
_entity.type
_entity.pdbx_description
1 polymer ?
#
loop_
_entity_poly.entity_id
_entity_poly.type
_entity_poly.pdbx_seq_one_letter_code
_entity_poly.pdbx_strand_id
1 'polypeptide(L)'
;ELARQIGLSAPATADRVRRLEAQGVIAAFTVELDPRALGYTLQAIVRVKPLPGQLHLVEELLRRIPEFVECDKVTGDDCFICRLYLRTIEHLDDILSKVTERAETSTAIVKSTPVPRRLPPLVEDEHAHR
;
A
#
# COMPACT_ATOMS: atom_id res chain seq x y z
N GLU A 1 4.02 22.16 -15.86
CA GLU A 1 4.88 21.00 -15.99
C GLU A 1 4.18 19.82 -16.66
N LEU A 2 2.98 19.45 -16.18
CA LEU A 2 2.21 18.38 -16.79
C LEU A 2 1.82 18.71 -18.24
N ALA A 3 1.43 19.96 -18.51
CA ALA A 3 1.07 20.40 -19.86
C ALA A 3 2.25 20.24 -20.85
N ARG A 4 3.47 20.52 -20.41
CA ARG A 4 4.68 20.32 -21.23
C ARG A 4 4.93 18.86 -21.55
N GLN A 5 4.73 17.99 -20.57
CA GLN A 5 4.96 16.55 -20.72
C GLN A 5 3.99 15.90 -21.71
N ILE A 6 2.75 16.37 -21.75
CA ILE A 6 1.71 15.80 -22.62
C ILE A 6 1.44 16.61 -23.89
N GLY A 7 2.17 17.70 -24.09
CA GLY A 7 2.07 18.51 -25.33
C GLY A 7 0.77 19.30 -25.48
N LEU A 8 0.05 19.57 -24.39
CA LEU A 8 -1.18 20.35 -24.39
C LEU A 8 -0.95 21.75 -23.79
N SER A 9 -1.82 22.71 -24.12
CA SER A 9 -1.84 23.99 -23.43
C SER A 9 -2.23 23.81 -21.96
N ALA A 10 -1.82 24.75 -21.09
CA ALA A 10 -2.16 24.68 -19.68
C ALA A 10 -3.68 24.66 -19.42
N PRO A 11 -4.52 25.50 -20.06
CA PRO A 11 -5.98 25.41 -19.92
C PRO A 11 -6.56 24.08 -20.37
N ALA A 12 -6.11 23.55 -21.49
CA ALA A 12 -6.58 22.27 -22.01
C ALA A 12 -6.15 21.10 -21.09
N THR A 13 -4.97 21.18 -20.50
CA THR A 13 -4.47 20.18 -19.55
C THR A 13 -5.32 20.21 -18.27
N ALA A 14 -5.60 21.39 -17.71
CA ALA A 14 -6.42 21.52 -16.51
C ALA A 14 -7.84 20.98 -16.72
N ASP A 15 -8.43 21.25 -17.88
CA ASP A 15 -9.75 20.74 -18.21
C ASP A 15 -9.78 19.22 -18.33
N ARG A 16 -8.76 18.64 -18.96
CA ARG A 16 -8.64 17.20 -19.10
C ARG A 16 -8.45 16.51 -17.74
N VAL A 17 -7.63 17.08 -16.87
CA VAL A 17 -7.43 16.57 -15.51
C VAL A 17 -8.72 16.56 -14.73
N ARG A 18 -9.51 17.66 -14.79
CA ARG A 18 -10.82 17.73 -14.12
C ARG A 18 -11.77 16.66 -14.63
N ARG A 19 -11.78 16.39 -15.94
CA ARG A 19 -12.64 15.35 -16.51
C ARG A 19 -12.23 13.95 -16.03
N LEU A 20 -10.94 13.66 -16.00
CA LEU A 20 -10.45 12.37 -15.49
C LEU A 20 -10.77 12.17 -14.02
N GLU A 21 -10.70 13.23 -13.24
CA GLU A 21 -11.09 13.19 -11.83
C GLU A 21 -12.58 12.93 -11.67
N ALA A 22 -13.42 13.66 -12.45
CA ALA A 22 -14.87 13.49 -12.41
C ALA A 22 -15.31 12.09 -12.85
N GLN A 23 -14.56 11.44 -13.75
CA GLN A 23 -14.83 10.08 -14.21
C GLN A 23 -14.27 9.01 -13.28
N GLY A 24 -13.58 9.40 -12.21
CA GLY A 24 -12.95 8.46 -11.28
C GLY A 24 -11.63 7.87 -11.76
N VAL A 25 -11.12 8.29 -12.91
CA VAL A 25 -9.82 7.82 -13.42
C VAL A 25 -8.69 8.33 -12.55
N ILE A 26 -8.78 9.58 -12.09
CA ILE A 26 -7.88 10.14 -11.08
C ILE A 26 -8.59 10.02 -9.73
N ALA A 27 -8.11 9.13 -8.89
CA ALA A 27 -8.71 8.86 -7.58
C ALA A 27 -8.39 9.96 -6.56
N ALA A 28 -7.17 10.50 -6.62
CA ALA A 28 -6.74 11.51 -5.66
C ALA A 28 -5.51 12.25 -6.17
N PHE A 29 -5.31 13.47 -5.65
CA PHE A 29 -4.06 14.21 -5.74
C PHE A 29 -3.40 14.14 -4.37
N THR A 30 -2.13 13.76 -4.34
CA THR A 30 -1.41 13.60 -3.09
C THR A 30 0.08 13.86 -3.31
N VAL A 31 0.81 13.90 -2.22
CA VAL A 31 2.28 13.90 -2.25
C VAL A 31 2.77 12.55 -1.74
N GLU A 32 3.89 12.12 -2.28
CA GLU A 32 4.56 10.92 -1.80
C GLU A 32 5.75 11.34 -0.95
N LEU A 33 5.81 10.84 0.27
CA LEU A 33 6.91 11.09 1.19
C LEU A 33 7.80 9.85 1.26
N ASP A 34 9.10 10.08 1.37
CA ASP A 34 10.05 9.00 1.59
C ASP A 34 10.01 8.58 3.07
N PRO A 35 9.59 7.36 3.39
CA PRO A 35 9.54 6.91 4.79
C PRO A 35 10.89 6.96 5.51
N ARG A 36 11.99 6.75 4.79
CA ARG A 36 13.34 6.83 5.38
C ARG A 36 13.66 8.23 5.86
N ALA A 37 13.24 9.24 5.09
CA ALA A 37 13.42 10.65 5.48
C ALA A 37 12.65 10.99 6.75
N LEU A 38 11.60 10.22 7.07
CA LEU A 38 10.80 10.37 8.29
C LEU A 38 11.33 9.50 9.45
N GLY A 39 12.43 8.78 9.24
CA GLY A 39 13.05 7.96 10.28
C GLY A 39 12.61 6.49 10.28
N TYR A 40 11.81 6.06 9.31
CA TYR A 40 11.39 4.67 9.18
C TYR A 40 12.41 3.92 8.33
N THR A 41 13.39 3.31 8.97
CA THR A 41 14.51 2.64 8.30
C THR A 41 14.26 1.17 7.99
N LEU A 42 13.21 0.59 8.58
CA LEU A 42 12.82 -0.80 8.39
C LEU A 42 11.46 -0.89 7.73
N GLN A 43 11.31 -1.88 6.88
CA GLN A 43 10.05 -2.21 6.25
C GLN A 43 9.82 -3.71 6.37
N ALA A 44 8.63 -4.10 6.82
CA ALA A 44 8.26 -5.48 6.99
C ALA A 44 7.03 -5.83 6.19
N ILE A 45 6.97 -7.07 5.72
CA ILE A 45 5.76 -7.67 5.19
C ILE A 45 5.33 -8.73 6.19
N VAL A 46 4.11 -8.61 6.71
CA VAL A 46 3.56 -9.51 7.71
C VAL A 46 2.34 -10.20 7.15
N ARG A 47 2.37 -11.52 7.18
CA ARG A 47 1.21 -12.35 6.88
C ARG A 47 0.48 -12.60 8.19
N VAL A 48 -0.81 -12.33 8.19
CA VAL A 48 -1.65 -12.45 9.39
C VAL A 48 -2.76 -13.46 9.11
N LYS A 49 -2.76 -14.50 9.91
CA LYS A 49 -3.78 -15.54 9.86
C LYS A 49 -4.60 -15.51 11.15
N PRO A 50 -5.82 -14.95 11.10
CA PRO A 50 -6.67 -14.91 12.29
C PRO A 50 -6.95 -16.32 12.84
N LEU A 51 -6.98 -16.44 14.15
CA LEU A 51 -7.47 -17.65 14.82
C LEU A 51 -8.96 -17.84 14.50
N PRO A 52 -9.49 -19.07 14.59
CA PRO A 52 -10.89 -19.31 14.32
C PRO A 52 -11.82 -18.37 15.08
N GLY A 53 -12.75 -17.74 14.36
CA GLY A 53 -13.70 -16.79 14.94
C GLY A 53 -13.17 -15.39 15.21
N GLN A 54 -11.89 -15.11 14.91
CA GLN A 54 -11.27 -13.83 15.21
C GLN A 54 -11.13 -12.88 14.01
N LEU A 55 -11.63 -13.28 12.84
CA LEU A 55 -11.43 -12.54 11.60
C LEU A 55 -11.79 -11.05 11.69
N HIS A 56 -13.00 -10.76 12.16
CA HIS A 56 -13.48 -9.37 12.25
C HIS A 56 -12.72 -8.54 13.28
N LEU A 57 -12.36 -9.16 14.40
CA LEU A 57 -11.59 -8.48 15.44
C LEU A 57 -10.16 -8.17 14.97
N VAL A 58 -9.55 -9.10 14.25
CA VAL A 58 -8.21 -8.90 13.68
C VAL A 58 -8.24 -7.80 12.62
N GLU A 59 -9.22 -7.83 11.71
CA GLU A 59 -9.36 -6.79 10.69
C GLU A 59 -9.50 -5.40 11.31
N GLU A 60 -10.32 -5.27 12.34
CA GLU A 60 -10.51 -4.01 13.06
C GLU A 60 -9.23 -3.56 13.75
N LEU A 61 -8.51 -4.51 14.34
CA LEU A 61 -7.24 -4.25 15.00
C LEU A 61 -6.18 -3.72 14.03
N LEU A 62 -6.09 -4.33 12.84
CA LEU A 62 -5.16 -3.88 11.80
C LEU A 62 -5.48 -2.44 11.34
N ARG A 63 -6.76 -2.08 11.26
CA ARG A 63 -7.16 -0.72 10.91
C ARG A 63 -6.75 0.32 11.94
N ARG A 64 -6.70 -0.06 13.21
CA ARG A 64 -6.39 0.85 14.32
C ARG A 64 -4.91 1.09 14.53
N ILE A 65 -4.05 0.20 14.06
CA ILE A 65 -2.60 0.31 14.25
C ILE A 65 -2.02 1.08 13.05
N PRO A 66 -1.59 2.34 13.23
CA PRO A 66 -1.19 3.19 12.10
C PRO A 66 0.08 2.74 11.40
N GLU A 67 0.92 1.93 12.03
CA GLU A 67 2.13 1.40 11.41
C GLU A 67 1.82 0.40 10.29
N PHE A 68 0.63 -0.17 10.25
CA PHE A 68 0.15 -0.92 9.10
C PHE A 68 -0.27 0.07 8.02
N VAL A 69 0.61 0.30 7.05
CA VAL A 69 0.39 1.29 5.99
C VAL A 69 -0.37 0.74 4.81
N GLU A 70 -0.31 -0.58 4.60
CA GLU A 70 -1.10 -1.31 3.61
C GLU A 70 -1.50 -2.64 4.19
N CYS A 71 -2.70 -3.09 3.87
CA CYS A 71 -3.19 -4.39 4.25
C CYS A 71 -4.19 -4.87 3.21
N ASP A 72 -3.89 -5.99 2.60
CA ASP A 72 -4.79 -6.66 1.66
C ASP A 72 -5.36 -7.92 2.29
N LYS A 73 -6.66 -8.09 2.17
CA LYS A 73 -7.32 -9.34 2.47
C LYS A 73 -7.26 -10.21 1.23
N VAL A 74 -6.67 -11.38 1.36
CA VAL A 74 -6.39 -12.25 0.22
C VAL A 74 -7.09 -13.59 0.36
N THR A 75 -7.21 -14.29 -0.76
CA THR A 75 -7.61 -15.70 -0.76
C THR A 75 -6.42 -16.55 -0.31
N GLY A 76 -6.70 -17.71 0.26
CA GLY A 76 -5.68 -18.64 0.76
C GLY A 76 -5.61 -18.65 2.29
N ASP A 77 -4.57 -19.26 2.81
CA ASP A 77 -4.48 -19.58 4.23
C ASP A 77 -4.15 -18.38 5.13
N ASP A 78 -3.43 -17.39 4.59
CA ASP A 78 -2.92 -16.30 5.42
C ASP A 78 -3.94 -15.20 5.75
N CYS A 79 -5.02 -15.06 5.02
CA CYS A 79 -6.04 -14.01 5.12
C CYS A 79 -5.57 -12.60 4.83
N PHE A 80 -4.54 -12.10 5.52
CA PHE A 80 -4.06 -10.73 5.35
C PHE A 80 -2.58 -10.69 5.03
N ILE A 81 -2.22 -9.85 4.07
CA ILE A 81 -0.83 -9.51 3.78
C ILE A 81 -0.67 -8.02 4.02
N CYS A 82 0.22 -7.67 4.95
CA CYS A 82 0.34 -6.32 5.45
C CYS A 82 1.75 -5.80 5.24
N ARG A 83 1.85 -4.47 5.03
CA ARG A 83 3.12 -3.78 4.95
C ARG A 83 3.23 -2.79 6.10
N LEU A 84 4.37 -2.80 6.77
CA LEU A 84 4.65 -1.91 7.90
C LEU A 84 5.93 -1.14 7.65
N TYR A 85 5.94 0.12 8.07
CA TYR A 85 7.16 0.91 8.20
C TYR A 85 7.51 1.05 9.67
N LEU A 86 8.77 0.79 10.01
CA LEU A 86 9.23 0.63 11.39
C LEU A 86 10.54 1.37 11.59
N ARG A 87 10.80 1.74 12.84
CA ARG A 87 12.06 2.38 13.22
C ARG A 87 13.10 1.37 13.68
N THR A 88 12.68 0.34 14.41
CA THR A 88 13.54 -0.69 15.00
C THR A 88 12.84 -2.06 14.99
N ILE A 89 13.61 -3.11 15.24
CA ILE A 89 13.05 -4.46 15.40
C ILE A 89 12.19 -4.54 16.66
N GLU A 90 12.58 -3.85 17.73
CA GLU A 90 11.81 -3.77 18.97
C GLU A 90 10.43 -3.14 18.73
N HIS A 91 10.37 -2.13 17.88
CA HIS A 91 9.11 -1.51 17.47
C HIS A 91 8.18 -2.53 16.77
N LEU A 92 8.75 -3.39 15.92
CA LEU A 92 7.99 -4.46 15.29
C LEU A 92 7.40 -5.42 16.32
N ASP A 93 8.20 -5.83 17.30
CA ASP A 93 7.75 -6.74 18.35
C ASP A 93 6.59 -6.14 19.17
N ASP A 94 6.68 -4.86 19.49
CA ASP A 94 5.62 -4.14 20.20
C ASP A 94 4.31 -4.12 19.40
N ILE A 95 4.39 -3.89 18.10
CA ILE A 95 3.22 -3.89 17.24
C ILE A 95 2.61 -5.29 17.12
N LEU A 96 3.44 -6.29 16.83
CA LEU A 96 2.98 -7.65 16.65
C LEU A 96 2.40 -8.25 17.92
N SER A 97 2.88 -7.86 19.10
CA SER A 97 2.33 -8.32 20.37
C SER A 97 0.84 -8.01 20.52
N LYS A 98 0.38 -6.95 19.88
CA LYS A 98 -1.04 -6.56 19.88
C LYS A 98 -1.92 -7.47 19.01
N VAL A 99 -1.31 -8.15 18.05
CA VAL A 99 -2.01 -8.97 17.04
C VAL A 99 -1.93 -10.46 17.37
N THR A 100 -0.81 -10.91 17.96
CA THR A 100 -0.52 -12.34 18.15
C THR A 100 -1.42 -13.06 19.14
N GLU A 101 -2.16 -12.35 19.96
CA GLU A 101 -3.16 -12.96 20.83
C GLU A 101 -4.35 -13.53 20.04
N ARG A 102 -4.60 -13.00 18.85
CA ARG A 102 -5.79 -13.31 18.03
C ARG A 102 -5.44 -13.86 16.65
N ALA A 103 -4.17 -13.94 16.32
CA ALA A 103 -3.73 -14.36 15.00
C ALA A 103 -2.33 -14.97 15.03
N GLU A 104 -2.08 -15.87 14.10
CA GLU A 104 -0.72 -16.30 13.80
C GLU A 104 -0.11 -15.29 12.82
N THR A 105 1.15 -14.95 13.01
CA THR A 105 1.85 -14.00 12.14
C THR A 105 3.15 -14.61 11.62
N SER A 106 3.49 -14.21 10.38
CA SER A 106 4.75 -14.54 9.75
C SER A 106 5.34 -13.27 9.15
N THR A 107 6.55 -12.92 9.53
CA THR A 107 7.18 -11.64 9.17
C THR A 107 8.39 -11.83 8.28
N ALA A 108 8.46 -11.02 7.23
CA ALA A 108 9.64 -10.87 6.39
C ALA A 108 10.11 -9.42 6.42
N ILE A 109 11.41 -9.22 6.60
CA ILE A 109 12.01 -7.88 6.50
C ILE A 109 12.38 -7.63 5.05
N VAL A 110 11.97 -6.50 4.51
CA VAL A 110 12.27 -6.12 3.13
C VAL A 110 13.74 -5.73 3.03
N LYS A 111 14.48 -6.41 2.16
CA LYS A 111 15.90 -6.11 1.92
C LYS A 111 16.06 -4.99 0.89
N SER A 112 15.27 -5.04 -0.17
CA SER A 112 15.28 -4.06 -1.25
C SER A 112 13.96 -4.14 -1.99
N THR A 113 13.65 -3.11 -2.76
CA THR A 113 12.42 -3.05 -3.56
C THR A 113 12.80 -2.84 -5.04
N PRO A 114 13.10 -3.93 -5.78
CA PRO A 114 13.50 -3.81 -7.18
C PRO A 114 12.44 -3.15 -8.06
N VAL A 115 11.17 -3.34 -7.72
CA VAL A 115 10.06 -2.69 -8.41
C VAL A 115 9.27 -1.90 -7.39
N PRO A 116 9.55 -0.59 -7.23
CA PRO A 116 8.72 0.28 -6.40
C PRO A 116 7.29 0.32 -6.93
N ARG A 117 6.36 0.64 -6.05
CA ARG A 117 4.96 0.75 -6.46
C ARG A 117 4.84 1.68 -7.66
N ARG A 118 4.19 1.21 -8.69
CA ARG A 118 3.87 1.96 -9.89
C ARG A 118 2.52 1.51 -10.40
N LEU A 119 1.94 2.32 -11.26
CA LEU A 119 0.67 1.95 -11.91
C LEU A 119 0.92 0.87 -12.96
N PRO A 120 -0.10 0.05 -13.24
CA PRO A 120 -0.06 -0.79 -14.43
C PRO A 120 0.03 0.08 -15.69
N PRO A 121 0.44 -0.48 -16.83
CA PRO A 121 0.51 0.28 -18.08
C PRO A 121 -0.82 0.99 -18.36
N LEU A 122 -0.74 2.29 -18.66
CA LEU A 122 -1.93 3.12 -18.94
C LEU A 122 -2.37 3.06 -20.39
N VAL A 123 -1.46 2.64 -21.28
CA VAL A 123 -1.74 2.50 -22.70
C VAL A 123 -1.99 1.04 -22.97
N GLU A 124 -3.14 0.71 -23.57
CA GLU A 124 -3.41 -0.65 -24.03
C GLU A 124 -2.43 -0.95 -25.15
N ASP A 125 -1.62 -1.95 -24.93
CA ASP A 125 -0.81 -2.54 -25.98
C ASP A 125 -1.74 -3.46 -26.79
N GLU A 126 -1.84 -3.24 -28.11
CA GLU A 126 -2.62 -4.12 -28.99
C GLU A 126 -2.20 -5.59 -28.87
N HIS A 127 -0.97 -5.83 -28.43
CA HIS A 127 -0.45 -7.18 -28.19
C HIS A 127 -0.91 -7.78 -26.85
N ALA A 128 -1.41 -6.98 -25.90
CA ALA A 128 -1.83 -7.45 -24.60
C ALA A 128 -3.12 -8.28 -24.65
N HIS A 129 -3.87 -8.20 -25.75
CA HIS A 129 -5.13 -8.94 -25.93
C HIS A 129 -4.98 -10.20 -26.79
N ARG A 130 -3.77 -10.59 -27.11
CA ARG A 130 -3.52 -11.78 -27.94
C ARG A 130 -3.11 -13.00 -27.16
#